data_f0dd6ff03bb7e616e6cee112b5303ffe
#
_entry.id   f0dd6ff03bb7e616e6cee112b5303ffe
#
_cell.length_a   1.000
_cell.length_b   1.000
_cell.length_c   1.000
_cell.angle_alpha   90.00
_cell.angle_beta   90.00
_cell.angle_gamma   90.00
#
_symmetry.space_group_name_H-M   'P 1'
#
loop_
_entity.id
_entity.type
_entity.pdbx_description
1 polymer ?
#
loop_
_entity_poly.entity_id
_entity_poly.type
_entity_poly.pdbx_seq_one_letter_code
_entity_poly.pdbx_strand_id
1 'polypeptide(L)'
;MITEAVTRQVEELGWYHTLELPDGQVTKGMFDLRDQMHRYGLPERMDGMRALDVGTWDGFWAFEMEKRGAEVIALDLDDERDLDWPPRRRPKVFPDTPRGAGFRLAKELFGSKVERVNLSIYNATPEEIGQFDFVFCGSVLIHLRDQLLALERIAGLCRGTFVSAEEYDPLSSIVPFPVSRYFADRDSAVVYWLPGIRTWRRMMWTAGFDRVEQTGKFRVKARDGWSVRHVGHRCTKDPAAS
;
A
#
# COMPACT_ATOMS: atom_id res chain seq x y z
N MET A 1 4.25 -3.26 -30.34
CA MET A 1 2.79 -3.56 -30.41
C MET A 1 2.53 -4.72 -29.47
N ILE A 2 1.59 -4.55 -28.55
CA ILE A 2 1.17 -5.62 -27.66
C ILE A 2 0.45 -6.67 -28.52
N THR A 3 0.79 -7.95 -28.31
CA THR A 3 0.21 -9.05 -29.08
C THR A 3 -1.17 -9.44 -28.53
N GLU A 4 -2.00 -10.10 -29.32
CA GLU A 4 -3.30 -10.64 -28.84
C GLU A 4 -3.13 -11.54 -27.60
N ALA A 5 -2.01 -12.26 -27.50
CA ALA A 5 -1.70 -13.10 -26.34
C ALA A 5 -1.52 -12.25 -25.06
N VAL A 6 -0.82 -11.11 -25.14
CA VAL A 6 -0.63 -10.19 -24.01
C VAL A 6 -1.95 -9.53 -23.64
N THR A 7 -2.75 -9.09 -24.63
CA THR A 7 -4.09 -8.55 -24.36
C THR A 7 -4.96 -9.54 -23.57
N ARG A 8 -4.93 -10.81 -23.95
CA ARG A 8 -5.64 -11.87 -23.23
C ARG A 8 -5.12 -12.04 -21.80
N GLN A 9 -3.80 -12.04 -21.61
CA GLN A 9 -3.21 -12.10 -20.26
C GLN A 9 -3.66 -10.95 -19.37
N VAL A 10 -3.70 -9.73 -19.92
CA VAL A 10 -4.20 -8.53 -19.20
C VAL A 10 -5.67 -8.71 -18.79
N GLU A 11 -6.49 -9.31 -19.64
CA GLU A 11 -7.92 -9.52 -19.36
C GLU A 11 -8.20 -10.65 -18.34
N GLU A 12 -7.35 -11.67 -18.31
CA GLU A 12 -7.49 -12.83 -17.42
C GLU A 12 -6.96 -12.57 -16.00
N LEU A 13 -6.06 -11.61 -15.83
CA LEU A 13 -5.51 -11.26 -14.52
C LEU A 13 -6.49 -10.44 -13.68
N GLY A 14 -6.53 -10.76 -12.39
CA GLY A 14 -7.20 -9.94 -11.38
C GLY A 14 -6.38 -8.70 -11.02
N TRP A 15 -6.85 -7.52 -11.40
CA TRP A 15 -6.22 -6.24 -11.09
C TRP A 15 -6.86 -5.59 -9.87
N TYR A 16 -6.06 -5.12 -8.95
CA TYR A 16 -6.53 -4.32 -7.82
C TYR A 16 -6.69 -2.86 -8.22
N HIS A 17 -5.66 -2.29 -8.90
CA HIS A 17 -5.71 -0.94 -9.42
C HIS A 17 -5.93 -0.93 -10.94
N THR A 18 -6.55 0.15 -11.42
CA THR A 18 -6.64 0.44 -12.84
C THR A 18 -5.35 1.08 -13.32
N LEU A 19 -4.63 0.40 -14.21
CA LEU A 19 -3.42 0.86 -14.87
C LEU A 19 -3.74 1.20 -16.33
N GLU A 20 -3.16 2.29 -16.84
CA GLU A 20 -3.12 2.59 -18.27
C GLU A 20 -1.78 2.12 -18.82
N LEU A 21 -1.82 1.12 -19.68
CA LEU A 21 -0.64 0.50 -20.27
C LEU A 21 -0.10 1.34 -21.45
N PRO A 22 1.16 1.14 -21.88
CA PRO A 22 1.80 1.99 -22.89
C PRO A 22 1.11 2.05 -24.26
N ASP A 23 0.30 1.06 -24.58
CA ASP A 23 -0.50 1.00 -25.83
C ASP A 23 -1.88 1.64 -25.71
N GLY A 24 -2.21 2.20 -24.53
CA GLY A 24 -3.50 2.79 -24.23
C GLY A 24 -4.53 1.77 -23.70
N GLN A 25 -4.20 0.48 -23.59
CA GLN A 25 -5.08 -0.48 -22.94
C GLN A 25 -5.19 -0.15 -21.44
N VAL A 26 -6.39 -0.24 -20.89
CA VAL A 26 -6.68 0.04 -19.48
C VAL A 26 -7.07 -1.25 -18.78
N THR A 27 -6.39 -1.58 -17.68
CA THR A 27 -6.70 -2.77 -16.88
C THR A 27 -8.06 -2.61 -16.17
N LYS A 28 -8.73 -3.74 -15.90
CA LYS A 28 -10.03 -3.73 -15.20
C LYS A 28 -9.83 -3.84 -13.69
N GLY A 29 -9.07 -2.91 -13.10
CA GLY A 29 -8.81 -2.87 -11.66
C GLY A 29 -10.07 -2.69 -10.81
N MET A 30 -10.06 -3.20 -9.59
CA MET A 30 -11.13 -2.97 -8.60
C MET A 30 -11.28 -1.48 -8.29
N PHE A 31 -10.17 -0.76 -8.24
CA PHE A 31 -10.12 0.68 -7.95
C PHE A 31 -9.46 1.44 -9.10
N ASP A 32 -10.12 2.48 -9.59
CA ASP A 32 -9.51 3.47 -10.47
C ASP A 32 -9.13 4.71 -9.66
N LEU A 33 -7.83 4.85 -9.41
CA LEU A 33 -7.27 5.93 -8.59
C LEU A 33 -6.61 7.04 -9.41
N ARG A 34 -6.59 6.95 -10.75
CA ARG A 34 -5.86 7.85 -11.63
C ARG A 34 -6.24 9.31 -11.44
N ASP A 35 -7.52 9.62 -11.30
CA ASP A 35 -8.03 10.98 -11.05
C ASP A 35 -7.83 11.44 -9.60
N GLN A 36 -7.50 10.54 -8.67
CA GLN A 36 -7.40 10.80 -7.24
C GLN A 36 -5.98 10.79 -6.70
N MET A 37 -4.97 10.49 -7.52
CA MET A 37 -3.56 10.38 -7.09
C MET A 37 -3.07 11.60 -6.30
N HIS A 38 -3.54 12.81 -6.66
CA HIS A 38 -3.19 14.05 -5.96
C HIS A 38 -3.57 14.06 -4.46
N ARG A 39 -4.51 13.20 -4.04
CA ARG A 39 -4.97 13.11 -2.63
C ARG A 39 -4.05 12.26 -1.76
N TYR A 40 -3.19 11.48 -2.39
CA TYR A 40 -2.32 10.53 -1.69
C TYR A 40 -0.97 11.14 -1.25
N GLY A 41 -0.69 12.36 -1.63
CA GLY A 41 0.44 13.14 -1.11
C GLY A 41 1.82 12.72 -1.60
N LEU A 42 1.90 12.04 -2.75
CA LEU A 42 3.18 11.77 -3.41
C LEU A 42 3.81 13.10 -3.88
N PRO A 43 5.14 13.29 -3.74
CA PRO A 43 5.82 14.44 -4.32
C PRO A 43 5.64 14.49 -5.84
N GLU A 44 5.57 15.68 -6.42
CA GLU A 44 5.47 15.84 -7.89
C GLU A 44 6.73 15.34 -8.61
N ARG A 45 7.90 15.55 -8.00
CA ARG A 45 9.20 15.07 -8.48
C ARG A 45 9.90 14.30 -7.37
N MET A 46 10.55 13.20 -7.75
CA MET A 46 11.25 12.30 -6.84
C MET A 46 12.65 11.95 -7.36
N ASP A 47 13.24 12.83 -8.17
CA ASP A 47 14.56 12.61 -8.76
C ASP A 47 15.63 12.39 -7.69
N GLY A 48 16.38 11.32 -7.83
CA GLY A 48 17.43 10.93 -6.88
C GLY A 48 16.94 10.38 -5.54
N MET A 49 15.62 10.26 -5.35
CA MET A 49 15.06 9.61 -4.17
C MET A 49 15.05 8.09 -4.33
N ARG A 50 15.34 7.40 -3.26
CA ARG A 50 15.07 5.98 -3.10
C ARG A 50 13.73 5.81 -2.40
N ALA A 51 12.78 5.13 -3.03
CA ALA A 51 11.41 5.01 -2.55
C ALA A 51 11.01 3.55 -2.30
N LEU A 52 10.11 3.36 -1.32
CA LEU A 52 9.52 2.05 -0.99
C LEU A 52 8.00 2.12 -1.13
N ASP A 53 7.44 1.18 -1.88
CA ASP A 53 5.99 0.92 -1.94
C ASP A 53 5.66 -0.32 -1.12
N VAL A 54 4.98 -0.16 0.01
CA VAL A 54 4.63 -1.25 0.93
C VAL A 54 3.25 -1.81 0.57
N GLY A 55 3.19 -3.10 0.22
CA GLY A 55 1.98 -3.77 -0.22
C GLY A 55 1.59 -3.39 -1.65
N THR A 56 2.56 -3.46 -2.53
CA THR A 56 2.49 -2.93 -3.90
C THR A 56 1.43 -3.57 -4.80
N TRP A 57 1.00 -4.79 -4.49
CA TRP A 57 0.07 -5.60 -5.29
C TRP A 57 0.46 -5.65 -6.78
N ASP A 58 -0.20 -4.85 -7.63
CA ASP A 58 0.02 -4.75 -9.08
C ASP A 58 0.96 -3.62 -9.51
N GLY A 59 1.54 -2.88 -8.54
CA GLY A 59 2.59 -1.92 -8.79
C GLY A 59 2.13 -0.49 -9.09
N PHE A 60 0.85 -0.17 -8.99
CA PHE A 60 0.32 1.15 -9.35
C PHE A 60 1.13 2.30 -8.74
N TRP A 61 1.35 2.28 -7.41
CA TRP A 61 2.09 3.34 -6.73
C TRP A 61 3.59 3.28 -7.01
N ALA A 62 4.16 2.08 -7.11
CA ALA A 62 5.56 1.90 -7.45
C ALA A 62 5.90 2.47 -8.82
N PHE A 63 5.11 2.17 -9.86
CA PHE A 63 5.31 2.72 -11.20
C PHE A 63 5.06 4.23 -11.26
N GLU A 64 4.12 4.74 -10.47
CA GLU A 64 3.88 6.18 -10.38
C GLU A 64 5.04 6.93 -9.71
N MET A 65 5.67 6.35 -8.68
CA MET A 65 6.88 6.92 -8.07
C MET A 65 8.08 6.86 -9.02
N GLU A 66 8.24 5.77 -9.78
CA GLU A 66 9.27 5.65 -10.81
C GLU A 66 9.11 6.71 -11.91
N LYS A 67 7.88 6.94 -12.40
CA LYS A 67 7.57 8.01 -13.37
C LYS A 67 7.98 9.40 -12.89
N ARG A 68 7.97 9.62 -11.57
CA ARG A 68 8.39 10.88 -10.91
C ARG A 68 9.90 10.97 -10.69
N GLY A 69 10.67 9.93 -11.04
CA GLY A 69 12.12 9.91 -11.00
C GLY A 69 12.75 9.16 -9.83
N ALA A 70 11.97 8.44 -9.03
CA ALA A 70 12.51 7.65 -7.91
C ALA A 70 13.13 6.33 -8.39
N GLU A 71 14.14 5.86 -7.65
CA GLU A 71 14.53 4.45 -7.61
C GLU A 71 13.60 3.73 -6.63
N VAL A 72 12.84 2.73 -7.11
CA VAL A 72 11.74 2.17 -6.34
C VAL A 72 11.93 0.70 -6.03
N ILE A 73 11.76 0.36 -4.75
CA ILE A 73 11.52 -1.01 -4.27
C ILE A 73 10.02 -1.18 -4.02
N ALA A 74 9.46 -2.26 -4.54
CA ALA A 74 8.07 -2.65 -4.38
C ALA A 74 7.98 -3.91 -3.49
N LEU A 75 7.52 -3.75 -2.25
CA LEU A 75 7.45 -4.81 -1.25
C LEU A 75 6.05 -5.43 -1.19
N ASP A 76 5.96 -6.74 -1.33
CA ASP A 76 4.71 -7.50 -1.11
C ASP A 76 5.00 -8.99 -0.94
N LEU A 77 3.99 -9.76 -0.58
CA LEU A 77 4.01 -11.22 -0.56
C LEU A 77 3.45 -11.75 -1.89
N ASP A 78 4.13 -12.74 -2.47
CA ASP A 78 3.71 -13.37 -3.73
C ASP A 78 2.72 -14.54 -3.52
N ASP A 79 2.66 -15.09 -2.32
CA ASP A 79 1.78 -16.20 -1.97
C ASP A 79 0.68 -15.77 -1.00
N GLU A 80 -0.58 -16.01 -1.35
CA GLU A 80 -1.71 -15.73 -0.46
C GLU A 80 -1.68 -16.56 0.83
N ARG A 81 -0.97 -17.70 0.83
CA ARG A 81 -0.78 -18.54 2.02
C ARG A 81 0.00 -17.84 3.12
N ASP A 82 0.85 -16.88 2.76
CA ASP A 82 1.74 -16.13 3.66
C ASP A 82 1.07 -14.87 4.24
N LEU A 83 -0.14 -14.53 3.75
CA LEU A 83 -0.91 -13.43 4.32
C LEU A 83 -1.32 -13.70 5.76
N ASP A 84 -1.64 -12.65 6.46
CA ASP A 84 -2.03 -12.64 7.89
C ASP A 84 -3.44 -13.22 8.11
N TRP A 85 -3.71 -14.41 7.61
CA TRP A 85 -5.02 -15.04 7.73
C TRP A 85 -5.38 -15.33 9.19
N PRO A 86 -6.58 -14.94 9.67
CA PRO A 86 -7.11 -15.49 10.91
C PRO A 86 -7.25 -17.02 10.79
N PRO A 87 -6.79 -17.82 11.76
CA PRO A 87 -6.80 -19.29 11.64
C PRO A 87 -8.17 -19.88 11.27
N ARG A 88 -9.24 -19.28 11.77
CA ARG A 88 -10.63 -19.74 11.49
C ARG A 88 -11.13 -19.34 10.10
N ARG A 89 -10.46 -18.41 9.41
CA ARG A 89 -10.86 -17.89 8.10
C ARG A 89 -9.83 -18.16 7.01
N ARG A 90 -8.77 -18.87 7.33
CA ARG A 90 -7.78 -19.28 6.34
C ARG A 90 -8.45 -20.12 5.26
N PRO A 91 -8.37 -19.75 3.98
CA PRO A 91 -8.90 -20.53 2.87
C PRO A 91 -8.32 -21.95 2.89
N LYS A 92 -9.12 -22.93 2.47
CA LYS A 92 -8.66 -24.32 2.28
C LYS A 92 -7.96 -24.51 0.94
N VAL A 93 -8.33 -23.67 -0.04
CA VAL A 93 -7.78 -23.65 -1.39
C VAL A 93 -7.35 -22.23 -1.70
N PHE A 94 -6.16 -22.09 -2.24
CA PHE A 94 -5.58 -20.82 -2.66
C PHE A 94 -5.45 -20.79 -4.18
N PRO A 95 -5.48 -19.60 -4.81
CA PRO A 95 -5.21 -19.48 -6.24
C PRO A 95 -3.81 -20.00 -6.59
N ASP A 96 -3.68 -20.64 -7.75
CA ASP A 96 -2.38 -21.05 -8.30
C ASP A 96 -1.60 -19.84 -8.88
N THR A 97 -2.31 -18.78 -9.26
CA THR A 97 -1.70 -17.58 -9.81
C THR A 97 -1.06 -16.76 -8.68
N PRO A 98 0.26 -16.49 -8.73
CA PRO A 98 0.93 -15.64 -7.74
C PRO A 98 0.33 -14.23 -7.70
N ARG A 99 0.24 -13.64 -6.50
CA ARG A 99 -0.25 -12.26 -6.29
C ARG A 99 0.50 -11.23 -7.15
N GLY A 100 1.81 -11.36 -7.31
CA GLY A 100 2.63 -10.47 -8.14
C GLY A 100 2.51 -10.67 -9.65
N ALA A 101 1.60 -11.49 -10.17
CA ALA A 101 1.49 -11.75 -11.62
C ALA A 101 1.17 -10.48 -12.40
N GLY A 102 0.19 -9.69 -11.96
CA GLY A 102 -0.15 -8.39 -12.56
C GLY A 102 1.01 -7.41 -12.54
N PHE A 103 1.73 -7.32 -11.40
CA PHE A 103 2.92 -6.49 -11.29
C PHE A 103 3.99 -6.88 -12.32
N ARG A 104 4.30 -8.18 -12.45
CA ARG A 104 5.33 -8.66 -13.39
C ARG A 104 4.97 -8.33 -14.84
N LEU A 105 3.73 -8.56 -15.23
CA LEU A 105 3.25 -8.20 -16.57
C LEU A 105 3.30 -6.69 -16.80
N ALA A 106 2.81 -5.88 -15.87
CA ALA A 106 2.84 -4.43 -16.00
C ALA A 106 4.29 -3.91 -16.05
N LYS A 107 5.19 -4.42 -15.21
CA LYS A 107 6.62 -4.07 -15.22
C LYS A 107 7.25 -4.32 -16.59
N GLU A 108 6.99 -5.48 -17.20
CA GLU A 108 7.49 -5.82 -18.54
C GLU A 108 6.96 -4.84 -19.59
N LEU A 109 5.65 -4.59 -19.58
CA LEU A 109 5.00 -3.69 -20.55
C LEU A 109 5.46 -2.25 -20.43
N PHE A 110 5.68 -1.76 -19.23
CA PHE A 110 6.23 -0.41 -18.98
C PHE A 110 7.73 -0.30 -19.26
N GLY A 111 8.46 -1.43 -19.37
CA GLY A 111 9.93 -1.42 -19.35
C GLY A 111 10.48 -0.87 -18.02
N SER A 112 9.75 -1.08 -16.94
CA SER A 112 10.03 -0.51 -15.62
C SER A 112 11.25 -1.15 -14.96
N LYS A 113 12.02 -0.35 -14.21
CA LYS A 113 13.17 -0.77 -13.42
C LYS A 113 12.81 -1.06 -11.96
N VAL A 114 11.56 -0.82 -11.54
CA VAL A 114 11.11 -1.09 -10.17
C VAL A 114 11.50 -2.51 -9.76
N GLU A 115 12.17 -2.65 -8.63
CA GLU A 115 12.50 -3.96 -8.07
C GLU A 115 11.37 -4.45 -7.16
N ARG A 116 10.86 -5.68 -7.41
CA ARG A 116 9.89 -6.32 -6.51
C ARG A 116 10.60 -7.24 -5.55
N VAL A 117 10.34 -7.04 -4.25
CA VAL A 117 10.87 -7.86 -3.17
C VAL A 117 9.72 -8.64 -2.53
N ASN A 118 9.81 -9.98 -2.57
CA ASN A 118 8.87 -10.88 -1.90
C ASN A 118 9.27 -11.04 -0.43
N LEU A 119 8.77 -10.13 0.41
CA LEU A 119 9.09 -10.10 1.84
C LEU A 119 7.91 -9.50 2.62
N SER A 120 7.62 -10.08 3.79
CA SER A 120 6.67 -9.49 4.72
C SER A 120 7.23 -8.21 5.34
N ILE A 121 6.40 -7.18 5.46
CA ILE A 121 6.78 -5.94 6.16
C ILE A 121 7.24 -6.21 7.61
N TYR A 122 6.74 -7.25 8.25
CA TYR A 122 7.16 -7.63 9.60
C TYR A 122 8.64 -8.03 9.69
N ASN A 123 9.20 -8.53 8.59
CA ASN A 123 10.58 -9.01 8.50
C ASN A 123 11.50 -8.00 7.80
N ALA A 124 10.95 -6.95 7.19
CA ALA A 124 11.73 -5.97 6.45
C ALA A 124 12.57 -5.11 7.40
N THR A 125 13.88 -5.10 7.18
CA THR A 125 14.85 -4.34 7.97
C THR A 125 15.79 -3.52 7.09
N PRO A 126 16.45 -2.48 7.63
CA PRO A 126 17.45 -1.71 6.88
C PRO A 126 18.63 -2.56 6.37
N GLU A 127 18.97 -3.65 7.06
CA GLU A 127 20.04 -4.55 6.68
C GLU A 127 19.69 -5.38 5.44
N GLU A 128 18.40 -5.70 5.25
CA GLU A 128 17.93 -6.52 4.13
C GLU A 128 17.63 -5.69 2.88
N ILE A 129 16.93 -4.56 3.04
CA ILE A 129 16.44 -3.78 1.90
C ILE A 129 16.91 -2.32 1.89
N GLY A 130 17.72 -1.92 2.88
CA GLY A 130 18.23 -0.56 3.02
C GLY A 130 17.20 0.41 3.57
N GLN A 131 17.54 1.70 3.55
CA GLN A 131 16.66 2.80 3.96
C GLN A 131 16.19 3.62 2.76
N PHE A 132 15.09 4.35 2.93
CA PHE A 132 14.38 5.05 1.88
C PHE A 132 14.13 6.52 2.24
N ASP A 133 14.26 7.40 1.25
CA ASP A 133 13.93 8.82 1.36
C ASP A 133 12.42 9.04 1.42
N PHE A 134 11.68 8.14 0.76
CA PHE A 134 10.23 8.18 0.71
C PHE A 134 9.66 6.76 0.87
N VAL A 135 8.70 6.61 1.78
CA VAL A 135 7.95 5.35 1.95
C VAL A 135 6.47 5.62 1.74
N PHE A 136 5.82 4.80 0.96
CA PHE A 136 4.38 4.83 0.77
C PHE A 136 3.73 3.53 1.28
N CYS A 137 2.59 3.66 1.95
CA CYS A 137 1.73 2.53 2.34
C CYS A 137 0.28 2.96 2.25
N GLY A 138 -0.49 2.29 1.40
CA GLY A 138 -1.90 2.60 1.19
C GLY A 138 -2.79 1.37 1.21
N SER A 139 -3.80 1.37 2.09
CA SER A 139 -4.77 0.27 2.24
C SER A 139 -4.14 -1.09 2.57
N VAL A 140 -3.06 -1.10 3.34
CA VAL A 140 -2.32 -2.31 3.72
C VAL A 140 -2.40 -2.60 5.21
N LEU A 141 -2.22 -1.57 6.04
CA LEU A 141 -2.10 -1.74 7.49
C LEU A 141 -3.36 -2.36 8.12
N ILE A 142 -4.54 -2.09 7.58
CA ILE A 142 -5.79 -2.71 8.05
C ILE A 142 -5.81 -4.24 7.89
N HIS A 143 -5.03 -4.77 6.94
CA HIS A 143 -4.93 -6.20 6.67
C HIS A 143 -3.90 -6.91 7.55
N LEU A 144 -3.14 -6.16 8.34
CA LEU A 144 -2.09 -6.68 9.21
C LEU A 144 -2.63 -6.88 10.64
N ARG A 145 -2.25 -8.02 11.24
CA ARG A 145 -2.62 -8.36 12.62
C ARG A 145 -1.93 -7.43 13.61
N ASP A 146 -0.65 -7.18 13.41
CA ASP A 146 0.18 -6.28 14.22
C ASP A 146 0.53 -5.00 13.45
N GLN A 147 -0.44 -4.09 13.44
CA GLN A 147 -0.29 -2.79 12.77
C GLN A 147 0.83 -1.95 13.35
N LEU A 148 1.07 -2.06 14.67
CA LEU A 148 2.10 -1.27 15.33
C LEU A 148 3.50 -1.77 14.95
N LEU A 149 3.74 -3.08 14.98
CA LEU A 149 5.00 -3.66 14.51
C LEU A 149 5.30 -3.28 13.04
N ALA A 150 4.28 -3.34 12.17
CA ALA A 150 4.45 -2.93 10.78
C ALA A 150 4.87 -1.45 10.67
N LEU A 151 4.25 -0.56 11.44
CA LEU A 151 4.62 0.86 11.49
C LEU A 151 6.03 1.09 12.05
N GLU A 152 6.46 0.32 13.06
CA GLU A 152 7.83 0.36 13.59
C GLU A 152 8.85 -0.07 12.54
N ARG A 153 8.55 -1.11 11.75
CA ARG A 153 9.38 -1.52 10.60
C ARG A 153 9.45 -0.43 9.54
N ILE A 154 8.30 0.14 9.15
CA ILE A 154 8.25 1.28 8.24
C ILE A 154 9.09 2.46 8.78
N ALA A 155 8.97 2.77 10.07
CA ALA A 155 9.77 3.82 10.68
C ALA A 155 11.29 3.50 10.62
N GLY A 156 11.71 2.26 10.87
CA GLY A 156 13.11 1.83 10.73
C GLY A 156 13.66 1.99 9.31
N LEU A 157 12.82 1.71 8.31
CA LEU A 157 13.16 1.81 6.89
C LEU A 157 13.14 3.26 6.36
N CYS A 158 12.36 4.14 6.97
CA CYS A 158 12.16 5.52 6.51
C CYS A 158 13.20 6.47 7.14
N ARG A 159 14.05 7.08 6.31
CA ARG A 159 14.98 8.16 6.71
C ARG A 159 14.47 9.56 6.35
N GLY A 160 13.42 9.66 5.56
CA GLY A 160 12.84 10.92 5.08
C GLY A 160 11.36 11.04 5.41
N THR A 161 10.50 10.87 4.41
CA THR A 161 9.05 11.02 4.55
C THR A 161 8.32 9.69 4.39
N PHE A 162 7.44 9.39 5.31
CA PHE A 162 6.44 8.32 5.16
C PHE A 162 5.07 8.93 4.87
N VAL A 163 4.40 8.41 3.85
CA VAL A 163 3.01 8.75 3.53
C VAL A 163 2.15 7.51 3.66
N SER A 164 1.12 7.62 4.49
CA SER A 164 0.11 6.57 4.69
C SER A 164 -1.24 7.05 4.18
N ALA A 165 -1.99 6.17 3.52
CA ALA A 165 -3.36 6.40 3.09
C ALA A 165 -4.21 5.18 3.46
N GLU A 166 -4.79 5.19 4.66
CA GLU A 166 -5.45 4.04 5.25
C GLU A 166 -6.94 4.26 5.47
N GLU A 167 -7.70 3.18 5.43
CA GLU A 167 -9.10 3.18 5.84
C GLU A 167 -9.21 3.51 7.33
N TYR A 168 -10.26 4.26 7.70
CA TYR A 168 -10.51 4.60 9.09
C TYR A 168 -11.97 4.36 9.49
N ASP A 169 -12.20 4.05 10.78
CA ASP A 169 -13.53 3.97 11.35
C ASP A 169 -14.08 5.34 11.74
N PRO A 170 -15.17 5.81 11.10
CA PRO A 170 -15.77 7.11 11.43
C PRO A 170 -16.29 7.18 12.86
N LEU A 171 -16.86 6.08 13.38
CA LEU A 171 -17.43 6.06 14.74
C LEU A 171 -16.33 6.16 15.80
N SER A 172 -15.25 5.42 15.63
CA SER A 172 -14.06 5.53 16.50
C SER A 172 -13.37 6.90 16.37
N SER A 173 -13.63 7.65 15.30
CA SER A 173 -13.03 8.97 15.08
C SER A 173 -13.77 10.10 15.79
N ILE A 174 -14.99 9.89 16.27
CA ILE A 174 -15.79 10.88 16.98
C ILE A 174 -15.31 11.06 18.41
N VAL A 175 -14.86 9.98 19.06
CA VAL A 175 -14.43 10.02 20.46
C VAL A 175 -13.11 10.79 20.63
N PRO A 176 -12.88 11.47 21.77
CA PRO A 176 -11.72 12.34 21.98
C PRO A 176 -10.41 11.60 22.27
N PHE A 177 -10.41 10.29 22.37
CA PHE A 177 -9.26 9.44 22.65
C PHE A 177 -9.05 8.39 21.55
N PRO A 178 -7.85 7.78 21.43
CA PRO A 178 -7.57 6.74 20.44
C PRO A 178 -8.41 5.48 20.66
N VAL A 179 -9.17 5.06 19.66
CA VAL A 179 -9.98 3.84 19.65
C VAL A 179 -9.85 3.13 18.30
N SER A 180 -9.80 1.81 18.33
CA SER A 180 -9.90 0.94 17.16
C SER A 180 -11.06 -0.03 17.33
N ARG A 181 -11.75 -0.28 16.23
CA ARG A 181 -12.77 -1.31 16.18
C ARG A 181 -12.17 -2.64 15.73
N TYR A 182 -12.45 -3.71 16.45
CA TYR A 182 -12.03 -5.06 16.08
C TYR A 182 -12.98 -5.65 15.02
N PHE A 183 -12.42 -6.22 13.98
CA PHE A 183 -13.17 -6.68 12.81
C PHE A 183 -12.90 -8.14 12.42
N ALA A 184 -11.81 -8.73 12.85
CA ALA A 184 -11.15 -9.94 12.34
C ALA A 184 -12.03 -11.16 11.99
N ASP A 185 -13.30 -11.15 12.33
CA ASP A 185 -14.18 -12.30 12.19
C ASP A 185 -15.38 -12.08 11.25
N ARG A 186 -15.54 -10.89 10.63
CA ARG A 186 -16.82 -10.53 10.03
C ARG A 186 -16.92 -10.70 8.53
N ASP A 187 -15.87 -10.49 7.76
CA ASP A 187 -15.99 -10.44 6.30
C ASP A 187 -14.94 -11.30 5.57
N SER A 188 -15.10 -11.44 4.27
CA SER A 188 -14.18 -12.18 3.40
C SER A 188 -12.80 -11.53 3.28
N ALA A 189 -12.69 -10.24 3.59
CA ALA A 189 -11.43 -9.53 3.62
C ALA A 189 -10.71 -9.74 4.96
N VAL A 190 -9.38 -9.89 4.91
CA VAL A 190 -8.55 -9.92 6.10
C VAL A 190 -8.43 -8.51 6.64
N VAL A 191 -9.30 -8.14 7.58
CA VAL A 191 -9.25 -6.86 8.30
C VAL A 191 -9.32 -7.17 9.79
N TYR A 192 -8.25 -6.83 10.52
CA TYR A 192 -8.18 -7.09 11.98
C TYR A 192 -8.75 -5.93 12.78
N TRP A 193 -8.17 -4.78 12.61
CA TRP A 193 -8.49 -3.57 13.34
C TRP A 193 -8.79 -2.46 12.38
N LEU A 194 -9.85 -1.72 12.63
CA LEU A 194 -10.16 -0.49 11.91
C LEU A 194 -9.99 0.69 12.88
N PRO A 195 -8.82 1.35 12.85
CA PRO A 195 -8.51 2.47 13.72
C PRO A 195 -9.31 3.72 13.39
N GLY A 196 -9.65 4.51 14.41
CA GLY A 196 -10.05 5.89 14.21
C GLY A 196 -8.86 6.77 13.80
N ILE A 197 -9.13 7.97 13.28
CA ILE A 197 -8.07 8.89 12.80
C ILE A 197 -7.06 9.24 13.90
N ARG A 198 -7.52 9.44 15.15
CA ARG A 198 -6.62 9.71 16.29
C ARG A 198 -5.74 8.51 16.61
N THR A 199 -6.26 7.30 16.42
CA THR A 199 -5.52 6.07 16.64
C THR A 199 -4.40 5.92 15.61
N TRP A 200 -4.68 6.12 14.32
CA TRP A 200 -3.66 6.11 13.28
C TRP A 200 -2.52 7.08 13.60
N ARG A 201 -2.85 8.32 13.94
CA ARG A 201 -1.85 9.33 14.31
C ARG A 201 -1.02 8.91 15.51
N ARG A 202 -1.66 8.35 16.54
CA ARG A 202 -0.98 7.92 17.76
C ARG A 202 -0.07 6.72 17.52
N MET A 203 -0.52 5.75 16.72
CA MET A 203 0.30 4.58 16.34
C MET A 203 1.53 4.98 15.54
N MET A 204 1.41 5.88 14.57
CA MET A 204 2.54 6.41 13.80
C MET A 204 3.55 7.13 14.69
N TRP A 205 3.05 7.95 15.63
CA TRP A 205 3.93 8.60 16.61
C TRP A 205 4.61 7.58 17.53
N THR A 206 3.88 6.60 18.03
CA THR A 206 4.43 5.52 18.88
C THR A 206 5.48 4.70 18.14
N ALA A 207 5.31 4.50 16.84
CA ALA A 207 6.26 3.75 15.99
C ALA A 207 7.58 4.50 15.71
N GLY A 208 7.70 5.78 16.11
CA GLY A 208 8.95 6.53 16.01
C GLY A 208 8.94 7.69 15.01
N PHE A 209 7.78 8.17 14.57
CA PHE A 209 7.67 9.40 13.80
C PHE A 209 7.40 10.58 14.73
N ASP A 210 8.26 11.62 14.68
CA ASP A 210 8.15 12.79 15.55
C ASP A 210 7.00 13.71 15.16
N ARG A 211 6.76 13.85 13.84
CA ARG A 211 5.69 14.66 13.28
C ARG A 211 4.74 13.79 12.47
N VAL A 212 3.45 13.87 12.79
CA VAL A 212 2.37 13.18 12.09
C VAL A 212 1.29 14.18 11.71
N GLU A 213 1.23 14.53 10.43
CA GLU A 213 0.29 15.49 9.87
C GLU A 213 -0.79 14.77 9.08
N GLN A 214 -2.06 15.10 9.34
CA GLN A 214 -3.16 14.64 8.50
C GLN A 214 -3.20 15.46 7.21
N THR A 215 -3.09 14.81 6.06
CA THR A 215 -3.10 15.47 4.74
C THR A 215 -4.50 15.65 4.19
N GLY A 216 -5.44 14.76 4.53
CA GLY A 216 -6.82 14.87 4.09
C GLY A 216 -7.66 13.65 4.42
N LYS A 217 -8.95 13.76 4.10
CA LYS A 217 -9.91 12.65 4.12
C LYS A 217 -10.58 12.55 2.76
N PHE A 218 -10.71 11.35 2.25
CA PHE A 218 -11.32 11.11 0.94
C PHE A 218 -12.05 9.77 0.92
N ARG A 219 -12.77 9.51 -0.17
CA ARG A 219 -13.41 8.22 -0.43
C ARG A 219 -12.74 7.56 -1.61
N VAL A 220 -12.45 6.29 -1.46
CA VAL A 220 -12.05 5.40 -2.54
C VAL A 220 -13.27 4.59 -2.95
N LYS A 221 -13.61 4.67 -4.23
CA LYS A 221 -14.79 4.00 -4.79
C LYS A 221 -14.34 2.81 -5.63
N ALA A 222 -14.88 1.65 -5.31
CA ALA A 222 -14.68 0.45 -6.10
C ALA A 222 -15.55 0.48 -7.38
N ARG A 223 -15.15 -0.28 -8.37
CA ARG A 223 -15.83 -0.37 -9.68
C ARG A 223 -17.28 -0.84 -9.56
N ASP A 224 -17.58 -1.73 -8.64
CA ASP A 224 -18.92 -2.26 -8.37
C ASP A 224 -19.80 -1.32 -7.50
N GLY A 225 -19.28 -0.15 -7.15
CA GLY A 225 -20.04 0.96 -6.55
C GLY A 225 -19.93 1.12 -5.04
N TRP A 226 -19.38 0.17 -4.28
CA TRP A 226 -19.11 0.40 -2.86
C TRP A 226 -17.92 1.34 -2.65
N SER A 227 -17.79 1.87 -1.46
CA SER A 227 -16.70 2.82 -1.19
C SER A 227 -16.24 2.76 0.25
N VAL A 228 -14.94 3.00 0.45
CA VAL A 228 -14.29 3.11 1.75
C VAL A 228 -13.80 4.52 2.04
N ARG A 229 -13.74 4.88 3.32
CA ARG A 229 -13.25 6.18 3.77
C ARG A 229 -11.78 6.07 4.13
N HIS A 230 -10.96 6.89 3.48
CA HIS A 230 -9.53 6.96 3.74
C HIS A 230 -9.15 8.27 4.43
N VAL A 231 -8.09 8.20 5.21
CA VAL A 231 -7.37 9.34 5.75
C VAL A 231 -5.91 9.25 5.34
N GLY A 232 -5.39 10.34 4.81
CA GLY A 232 -3.97 10.47 4.50
C GLY A 232 -3.20 11.06 5.68
N HIS A 233 -1.98 10.56 5.90
CA HIS A 233 -1.02 11.09 6.85
C HIS A 233 0.35 11.23 6.20
N ARG A 234 1.04 12.31 6.55
CA ARG A 234 2.46 12.51 6.26
C ARG A 234 3.23 12.48 7.56
N CYS A 235 4.24 11.65 7.62
CA CYS A 235 5.04 11.42 8.81
C CYS A 235 6.51 11.70 8.51
N THR A 236 7.20 12.37 9.44
CA THR A 236 8.65 12.64 9.37
C THR A 236 9.30 12.41 10.72
N LYS A 237 10.61 12.15 10.70
CA LYS A 237 11.46 12.14 11.90
C LYS A 237 12.15 13.48 12.03
N ASP A 238 12.46 13.88 13.26
CA ASP A 238 13.31 15.03 13.52
C ASP A 238 14.77 14.62 13.29
N PRO A 239 15.49 15.30 12.37
CA PRO A 239 16.91 15.00 12.14
C PRO A 239 17.81 15.19 13.37
N ALA A 240 17.35 15.96 14.36
CA ALA A 240 18.09 16.23 15.60
C ALA A 240 17.85 15.17 16.71
N ALA A 241 16.91 14.23 16.50
CA ALA A 241 16.55 13.21 17.48
C ALA A 241 17.15 11.82 17.19
N SER A 242 17.93 11.68 16.11
CA SER A 242 18.57 10.43 15.64
C SER A 242 20.06 10.36 15.98
#